data_180aab7107bff1de767223517d3631a4
#
_entry.id   180aab7107bff1de767223517d3631a4
#
_cell.length_a   1.000
_cell.length_b   1.000
_cell.length_c   1.000
_cell.angle_alpha   90.00
_cell.angle_beta   90.00
_cell.angle_gamma   90.00
#
_symmetry.space_group_name_H-M   'P 1'
#
loop_
_entity.id
_entity.type
_entity.pdbx_description
1 polymer ?
#
loop_
_entity_poly.entity_id
_entity_poly.type
_entity_poly.pdbx_seq_one_letter_code
_entity_poly.pdbx_strand_id
1 'polypeptide(L)'
;TTLLRSPKCFDDLQDEMNRLIPTRIDFKHQFDTPSDAAAHVKCSLMNCSISMIITGGKLLRGHSQGIFFVEFDGPRNREYYIKLIKEA
;
A
#
# COMPACT_ATOMS: atom_id res chain seq x y z
N THR A 1 12.17 -0.61 -2.54
CA THR A 1 13.25 -0.75 -1.82
C THR A 1 13.57 -2.10 -1.31
N THR A 2 13.48 -2.73 -0.30
CA THR A 2 14.22 -3.90 0.07
C THR A 2 13.35 -5.14 0.23
N LEU A 3 13.38 -5.79 1.30
CA LEU A 3 12.85 -7.11 1.57
C LEU A 3 11.32 -7.20 1.63
N LEU A 4 10.59 -6.38 0.88
CA LEU A 4 9.13 -6.40 0.88
C LEU A 4 8.54 -7.71 0.38
N ARG A 5 9.30 -8.54 -0.30
CA ARG A 5 8.85 -9.88 -0.69
C ARG A 5 8.86 -10.89 0.46
N SER A 6 9.48 -10.56 1.57
CA SER A 6 9.48 -11.40 2.75
C SER A 6 8.14 -11.27 3.49
N PRO A 7 7.43 -12.37 3.79
CA PRO A 7 6.23 -12.31 4.62
C PRO A 7 6.46 -11.66 5.98
N LYS A 8 7.62 -11.88 6.57
CA LYS A 8 7.98 -11.26 7.85
C LYS A 8 8.10 -9.74 7.76
N CYS A 9 8.56 -9.23 6.62
CA CYS A 9 8.63 -7.79 6.39
C CYS A 9 7.23 -7.17 6.27
N PHE A 10 6.28 -7.89 5.69
CA PHE A 10 4.88 -7.45 5.66
C PHE A 10 4.28 -7.41 7.06
N ASP A 11 4.56 -8.39 7.88
CA ASP A 11 4.12 -8.42 9.27
C ASP A 11 4.69 -7.22 10.03
N ASP A 12 5.97 -6.94 9.86
CA ASP A 12 6.62 -5.78 10.46
C ASP A 12 5.99 -4.46 9.99
N LEU A 13 5.70 -4.34 8.70
CA LEU A 13 5.04 -3.16 8.15
C LEU A 13 3.67 -2.96 8.77
N GLN A 14 2.88 -4.01 8.87
CA GLN A 14 1.56 -3.96 9.48
C GLN A 14 1.64 -3.55 10.95
N ASP A 15 2.55 -4.15 11.70
CA ASP A 15 2.76 -3.85 13.12
C ASP A 15 3.17 -2.38 13.32
N GLU A 16 4.10 -1.89 12.52
CA GLU A 16 4.56 -0.51 12.59
C GLU A 16 3.46 0.48 12.19
N MET A 17 2.69 0.21 11.15
CA MET A 17 1.58 1.07 10.76
C MET A 17 0.52 1.13 11.85
N ASN A 18 0.22 0.01 12.50
CA ASN A 18 -0.73 -0.05 13.60
C ASN A 18 -0.20 0.65 14.86
N ARG A 19 1.11 0.63 15.06
CA ARG A 19 1.76 1.34 16.17
C ARG A 19 1.74 2.85 15.96
N LEU A 20 2.02 3.30 14.73
CA LEU A 20 2.07 4.72 14.39
C LEU A 20 0.67 5.35 14.32
N ILE A 21 -0.27 4.63 13.75
CA ILE A 21 -1.64 5.10 13.53
C ILE A 21 -2.59 4.02 14.01
N PRO A 22 -2.78 3.91 15.33
CA PRO A 22 -3.68 2.89 15.87
C PRO A 22 -5.14 3.25 15.60
N THR A 23 -5.97 2.23 15.52
CA THR A 23 -7.42 2.40 15.51
C THR A 23 -7.86 2.96 16.87
N ARG A 24 -8.57 4.10 16.85
CA ARG A 24 -9.05 4.76 18.06
C ARG A 24 -10.34 5.52 17.77
N ILE A 25 -11.07 5.89 18.81
CA ILE A 25 -12.39 6.48 18.70
C ILE A 25 -12.39 8.01 18.62
N ASP A 26 -11.25 8.66 18.79
CA ASP A 26 -11.14 10.12 18.85
C ASP A 26 -10.68 10.75 17.53
N PHE A 27 -10.77 10.04 16.42
CA PHE A 27 -10.58 10.63 15.11
C PHE A 27 -11.71 11.61 14.78
N LYS A 28 -11.37 12.70 14.14
CA LYS A 28 -12.37 13.70 13.71
C LYS A 28 -13.23 13.18 12.57
N HIS A 29 -12.70 12.32 11.72
CA HIS A 29 -13.44 11.65 10.66
C HIS A 29 -14.21 10.46 11.26
N GLN A 30 -15.50 10.61 11.46
CA GLN A 30 -16.34 9.61 12.13
C GLN A 30 -17.60 9.30 11.30
N PHE A 31 -17.40 9.01 10.02
CA PHE A 31 -18.51 8.71 9.11
C PHE A 31 -18.83 7.21 9.07
N ASP A 32 -17.91 6.36 9.47
CA ASP A 32 -18.07 4.91 9.44
C ASP A 32 -17.49 4.35 10.75
N THR A 33 -16.48 3.52 10.67
CA THR A 33 -15.87 2.88 11.84
C THR A 33 -14.56 3.57 12.22
N PRO A 34 -14.05 3.42 13.46
CA PRO A 34 -12.70 3.87 13.80
C PRO A 34 -11.62 3.23 12.91
N SER A 35 -11.83 1.99 12.49
CA SER A 35 -10.95 1.29 11.53
C SER A 35 -10.89 2.03 10.20
N ASP A 36 -12.03 2.48 9.69
CA ASP A 36 -12.11 3.26 8.45
C ASP A 36 -11.34 4.58 8.58
N ALA A 37 -11.53 5.30 9.67
CA ALA A 37 -10.82 6.55 9.92
C ALA A 37 -9.30 6.33 10.00
N ALA A 38 -8.85 5.32 10.73
CA ALA A 38 -7.43 4.96 10.81
C ALA A 38 -6.87 4.59 9.42
N ALA A 39 -7.64 3.87 8.61
CA ALA A 39 -7.24 3.48 7.27
C ALA A 39 -7.03 4.69 6.36
N HIS A 40 -7.91 5.68 6.40
CA HIS A 40 -7.74 6.92 5.64
C HIS A 40 -6.43 7.63 5.99
N VAL A 41 -6.13 7.74 7.27
CA VAL A 41 -4.88 8.36 7.73
C VAL A 41 -3.67 7.54 7.28
N LYS A 42 -3.71 6.22 7.41
CA LYS A 42 -2.63 5.34 6.96
C LYS A 42 -2.40 5.47 5.45
N CYS A 43 -3.45 5.49 4.66
CA CYS A 43 -3.37 5.63 3.21
C CYS A 43 -2.67 6.93 2.79
N SER A 44 -2.81 7.99 3.57
CA SER A 44 -2.16 9.26 3.26
C SER A 44 -0.63 9.19 3.35
N LEU A 45 -0.08 8.18 4.02
CA LEU A 45 1.35 7.94 4.11
C LEU A 45 1.88 7.04 2.99
N MET A 46 1.00 6.45 2.20
CA MET A 46 1.36 5.55 1.10
C MET A 46 1.17 6.25 -0.24
N ASN A 47 1.93 5.80 -1.24
CA ASN A 47 1.74 6.29 -2.60
C ASN A 47 0.50 5.66 -3.21
N CYS A 48 -0.29 6.47 -3.90
CA CYS A 48 -1.45 5.98 -4.63
C CYS A 48 -1.13 5.58 -6.08
N SER A 49 0.06 5.89 -6.55
CA SER A 49 0.52 5.51 -7.89
C SER A 49 2.02 5.27 -7.89
N ILE A 50 2.46 4.42 -8.80
CA ILE A 50 3.88 4.15 -9.04
C ILE A 50 4.14 4.10 -10.54
N SER A 51 5.36 4.47 -10.92
CA SER A 51 5.83 4.34 -12.29
C SER A 51 7.00 3.38 -12.32
N MET A 52 7.00 2.51 -13.30
CA MET A 52 8.06 1.50 -13.45
C MET A 52 8.48 1.40 -14.91
N ILE A 53 9.69 0.94 -15.11
CA ILE A 53 10.25 0.70 -16.45
C ILE A 53 10.05 -0.76 -16.81
N ILE A 54 9.63 -1.00 -18.05
CA ILE A 54 9.56 -2.32 -18.63
C ILE A 54 10.71 -2.44 -19.63
N THR A 55 11.51 -3.46 -19.47
CA THR A 55 12.65 -3.74 -20.38
C THR A 55 12.76 -5.24 -20.56
N GLY A 56 13.02 -5.68 -21.79
CA GLY A 56 13.10 -7.10 -22.11
C GLY A 56 11.83 -7.89 -21.78
N GLY A 57 10.68 -7.25 -21.87
CA GLY A 57 9.39 -7.88 -21.56
C GLY A 57 9.11 -8.06 -20.07
N LYS A 58 9.89 -7.44 -19.20
CA LYS A 58 9.77 -7.59 -17.75
C LYS A 58 9.84 -6.25 -17.04
N LEU A 59 9.24 -6.17 -15.88
CA LEU A 59 9.41 -5.01 -15.00
C LEU A 59 10.85 -4.93 -14.51
N LEU A 60 11.44 -3.75 -14.64
CA LEU A 60 12.76 -3.47 -14.10
C LEU A 60 12.64 -3.23 -12.62
N ARG A 61 13.06 -4.17 -11.81
CA ARG A 61 12.98 -4.10 -10.36
C ARG A 61 14.16 -4.77 -9.71
N GLY A 62 14.44 -4.41 -8.47
CA GLY A 62 15.41 -5.12 -7.64
C GLY A 62 14.93 -6.53 -7.30
N HIS A 63 15.86 -7.39 -6.94
CA HIS A 63 15.59 -8.80 -6.64
C HIS A 63 14.51 -8.99 -5.57
N SER A 64 14.51 -8.16 -4.54
CA SER A 64 13.58 -8.25 -3.42
C SER A 64 12.40 -7.28 -3.50
N GLN A 65 12.28 -6.55 -4.60
CA GLN A 65 11.19 -5.62 -4.80
C GLN A 65 9.99 -6.29 -5.46
N GLY A 66 8.80 -5.75 -5.20
CA GLY A 66 7.58 -6.17 -5.85
C GLY A 66 6.56 -5.04 -5.82
N ILE A 67 5.47 -5.22 -6.54
CA ILE A 67 4.32 -4.32 -6.51
C ILE A 67 3.29 -4.93 -5.58
N PHE A 68 2.78 -4.13 -4.66
CA PHE A 68 1.82 -4.59 -3.67
C PHE A 68 0.66 -3.64 -3.58
N PHE A 69 -0.53 -4.21 -3.44
CA PHE A 69 -1.73 -3.48 -3.09
C PHE A 69 -1.94 -3.63 -1.59
N VAL A 70 -1.96 -2.52 -0.86
CA VAL A 70 -2.09 -2.55 0.60
C VAL A 70 -3.48 -2.08 0.99
N GLU A 71 -4.22 -2.91 1.72
CA GLU A 71 -5.55 -2.62 2.21
C GLU A 71 -5.51 -2.45 3.72
N PHE A 72 -5.94 -1.30 4.23
CA PHE A 72 -5.95 -1.00 5.66
C PHE A 72 -7.32 -1.13 6.32
N ASP A 73 -8.37 -1.35 5.56
CA ASP A 73 -9.73 -1.50 6.06
C ASP A 73 -10.46 -2.61 5.30
N GLY A 74 -9.81 -3.73 5.17
CA GLY A 74 -10.35 -4.88 4.45
C GLY A 74 -11.12 -5.86 5.34
N PRO A 75 -11.73 -6.86 4.70
CA PRO A 75 -11.72 -7.08 3.25
C PRO A 75 -12.68 -6.13 2.51
N ARG A 76 -12.26 -5.64 1.36
CA ARG A 76 -13.07 -4.81 0.48
C ARG A 76 -12.74 -5.10 -0.98
N ASN A 77 -13.71 -4.87 -1.86
CA ASN A 77 -13.48 -4.89 -3.30
C ASN A 77 -12.85 -3.56 -3.72
N ARG A 78 -11.71 -3.64 -4.38
CA ARG A 78 -10.96 -2.48 -4.86
C ARG A 78 -10.62 -2.65 -6.33
N GLU A 79 -10.26 -1.54 -6.95
CA GLU A 79 -9.81 -1.53 -8.34
C GLU A 79 -8.46 -0.84 -8.43
N TYR A 80 -7.64 -1.29 -9.36
CA TYR A 80 -6.41 -0.61 -9.75
C TYR A 80 -6.32 -0.57 -11.26
N TYR A 81 -5.60 0.40 -11.76
CA TYR A 81 -5.49 0.64 -13.20
C TYR A 81 -4.03 0.61 -13.61
N ILE A 82 -3.76 0.03 -14.77
CA ILE A 82 -2.44 -0.02 -15.36
C ILE A 82 -2.50 0.68 -16.70
N LYS A 83 -1.59 1.63 -16.90
CA LYS A 83 -1.40 2.30 -18.18
C LYS A 83 0.01 2.02 -18.67
N LEU A 84 0.13 1.56 -19.90
CA LEU A 84 1.41 1.38 -20.57
C LEU A 84 1.69 2.56 -21.47
N ILE A 85 2.86 3.14 -21.33
CA ILE A 85 3.33 4.22 -22.19
C ILE A 85 4.49 3.67 -23.01
N LYS A 86 4.34 3.69 -24.32
CA LYS A 86 5.37 3.22 -25.24
C LYS A 86 6.31 4.36 -25.57
N GLU A 87 7.60 4.08 -25.57
CA GLU A 87 8.58 5.03 -26.07
C GLU A 87 8.42 5.25 -27.58
N ALA A 88 8.66 6.49 -27.98
CA ALA A 88 8.58 6.88 -29.38
C ALA A 88 9.74 6.28 -30.21
#